data_725acbb248394fced027dc13c2c18ab2
#
_entry.id   725acbb248394fced027dc13c2c18ab2
#
_cell.length_a   1.000
_cell.length_b   1.000
_cell.length_c   1.000
_cell.angle_alpha   90.00
_cell.angle_beta   90.00
_cell.angle_gamma   90.00
#
_symmetry.space_group_name_H-M   'P 1'
#
loop_
_entity.id
_entity.type
_entity.pdbx_description
1 polymer ?
#
loop_
_entity_poly.entity_id
_entity_poly.type
_entity_poly.pdbx_seq_one_letter_code
_entity_poly.pdbx_strand_id
1 'polypeptide(L)'
;MTQVFYFSGAGHSKAVAEYLADRLHCTAAEMSSAESTPVDLAVAVFPVYCQNLPPVVKTFLKGLQAEWLALAATYGGFSPGNVLQEAASLTAAKVIAGVILPTGHSFLGEDTAFDAQAFIPFLDNLSSRKEITLPKGAKNPFSDFFPALRSRVGLKILKSDACNHCGICTTRCPMAAMKNGVPTGNCIRCLRCVSLCPQKALSIRAGKALRHYLNGKRSSRVYLYV
;
A
#
# COMPACT_ATOMS: atom_id res chain seq x y z
N MET A 1 2.05 -2.95 -23.75
CA MET A 1 0.97 -2.18 -23.09
C MET A 1 1.40 -1.86 -21.64
N THR A 2 1.25 -0.60 -21.21
CA THR A 2 1.54 -0.19 -19.82
C THR A 2 0.27 -0.27 -18.98
N GLN A 3 0.37 -0.76 -17.74
CA GLN A 3 -0.74 -0.85 -16.81
C GLN A 3 -0.29 -0.47 -15.40
N VAL A 4 -1.05 0.39 -14.74
CA VAL A 4 -0.87 0.71 -13.31
C VAL A 4 -1.73 -0.23 -12.47
N PHE A 5 -1.13 -0.88 -11.48
CA PHE A 5 -1.82 -1.72 -10.51
C PHE A 5 -1.63 -1.14 -9.11
N TYR A 6 -2.67 -1.15 -8.30
CA TYR A 6 -2.54 -0.64 -6.94
C TYR A 6 -3.24 -1.49 -5.89
N PHE A 7 -2.70 -1.44 -4.69
CA PHE A 7 -3.42 -1.80 -3.46
C PHE A 7 -3.47 -0.58 -2.54
N SER A 8 -4.67 -0.26 -2.03
CA SER A 8 -4.84 0.86 -1.10
C SER A 8 -5.89 0.52 -0.05
N GLY A 9 -5.57 0.77 1.21
CA GLY A 9 -6.53 0.68 2.32
C GLY A 9 -7.30 2.00 2.49
N ALA A 10 -6.62 3.05 2.91
CA ALA A 10 -7.20 4.35 3.27
C ALA A 10 -7.16 5.40 2.14
N GLY A 11 -6.82 5.02 0.91
CA GLY A 11 -6.85 5.92 -0.26
C GLY A 11 -5.49 6.43 -0.72
N HIS A 12 -4.46 6.51 0.13
CA HIS A 12 -3.17 7.14 -0.20
C HIS A 12 -2.49 6.54 -1.45
N SER A 13 -2.27 5.23 -1.48
CA SER A 13 -1.66 4.59 -2.65
C SER A 13 -2.57 4.63 -3.89
N LYS A 14 -3.90 4.71 -3.72
CA LYS A 14 -4.84 4.89 -4.83
C LYS A 14 -4.64 6.25 -5.49
N ALA A 15 -4.55 7.33 -4.72
CA ALA A 15 -4.30 8.68 -5.24
C ALA A 15 -3.00 8.74 -6.06
N VAL A 16 -1.93 8.11 -5.57
CA VAL A 16 -0.66 7.99 -6.31
C VAL A 16 -0.85 7.17 -7.61
N ALA A 17 -1.58 6.07 -7.56
CA ALA A 17 -1.81 5.23 -8.74
C ALA A 17 -2.63 5.94 -9.81
N GLU A 18 -3.66 6.68 -9.42
CA GLU A 18 -4.49 7.49 -10.33
C GLU A 18 -3.66 8.60 -10.99
N TYR A 19 -2.80 9.29 -10.22
CA TYR A 19 -1.86 10.26 -10.76
C TYR A 19 -0.91 9.64 -11.80
N LEU A 20 -0.29 8.49 -11.48
CA LEU A 20 0.62 7.80 -12.41
C LEU A 20 -0.10 7.29 -13.65
N ALA A 21 -1.32 6.77 -13.51
CA ALA A 21 -2.13 6.29 -14.62
C ALA A 21 -2.49 7.41 -15.60
N ASP A 22 -2.86 8.59 -15.07
CA ASP A 22 -3.10 9.79 -15.88
C ASP A 22 -1.85 10.19 -16.67
N ARG A 23 -0.69 10.28 -16.01
CA ARG A 23 0.59 10.63 -16.64
C ARG A 23 1.06 9.61 -17.68
N LEU A 24 0.69 8.35 -17.54
CA LEU A 24 1.03 7.25 -18.45
C LEU A 24 -0.05 6.94 -19.48
N HIS A 25 -1.14 7.73 -19.51
CA HIS A 25 -2.29 7.57 -20.39
C HIS A 25 -2.87 6.15 -20.35
N CYS A 26 -3.00 5.58 -19.15
CA CYS A 26 -3.56 4.26 -18.92
C CYS A 26 -4.55 4.26 -17.74
N THR A 27 -5.10 3.11 -17.39
CA THR A 27 -6.00 2.97 -16.23
C THR A 27 -5.27 2.42 -15.02
N ALA A 28 -5.78 2.72 -13.81
CA ALA A 28 -5.33 2.12 -12.57
C ALA A 28 -6.26 0.98 -12.16
N ALA A 29 -5.74 -0.26 -12.09
CA ALA A 29 -6.48 -1.45 -11.68
C ALA A 29 -6.14 -1.86 -10.23
N GLU A 30 -7.14 -2.29 -9.48
CA GLU A 30 -6.90 -2.74 -8.10
C GLU A 30 -6.36 -4.17 -8.06
N MET A 31 -5.22 -4.39 -7.38
CA MET A 31 -4.53 -5.69 -7.29
C MET A 31 -5.40 -6.83 -6.74
N SER A 32 -6.40 -6.52 -5.89
CA SER A 32 -7.29 -7.54 -5.32
C SER A 32 -8.32 -8.10 -6.30
N SER A 33 -8.52 -7.44 -7.44
CA SER A 33 -9.49 -7.80 -8.48
C SER A 33 -8.90 -7.76 -9.90
N ALA A 34 -7.59 -7.50 -10.02
CA ALA A 34 -6.93 -7.46 -11.32
C ALA A 34 -6.85 -8.87 -11.92
N GLU A 35 -7.21 -8.98 -13.20
CA GLU A 35 -7.00 -10.19 -13.97
C GLU A 35 -5.50 -10.35 -14.31
N SER A 36 -5.05 -11.61 -14.42
CA SER A 36 -3.66 -11.96 -14.76
C SER A 36 -3.40 -11.81 -16.27
N THR A 37 -3.73 -10.64 -16.84
CA THR A 37 -3.45 -10.37 -18.25
C THR A 37 -1.98 -9.95 -18.38
N PRO A 38 -1.22 -10.53 -19.33
CA PRO A 38 0.16 -10.13 -19.59
C PRO A 38 0.26 -8.66 -20.01
N VAL A 39 1.22 -7.95 -19.45
CA VAL A 39 1.53 -6.56 -19.79
C VAL A 39 3.01 -6.40 -20.11
N ASP A 40 3.36 -5.41 -20.92
CA ASP A 40 4.76 -5.09 -21.18
C ASP A 40 5.40 -4.41 -19.96
N LEU A 41 4.77 -3.34 -19.46
CA LEU A 41 5.19 -2.64 -18.25
C LEU A 41 4.08 -2.64 -17.19
N ALA A 42 4.37 -3.20 -16.05
CA ALA A 42 3.55 -3.04 -14.85
C ALA A 42 4.12 -1.92 -13.95
N VAL A 43 3.26 -1.01 -13.49
CA VAL A 43 3.59 -0.06 -12.41
C VAL A 43 2.82 -0.47 -11.18
N ALA A 44 3.49 -0.98 -10.16
CA ALA A 44 2.87 -1.49 -8.94
C ALA A 44 2.93 -0.45 -7.81
N VAL A 45 1.77 0.04 -7.36
CA VAL A 45 1.63 1.07 -6.32
C VAL A 45 1.03 0.47 -5.05
N PHE A 46 1.72 0.58 -3.91
CA PHE A 46 1.29 -0.08 -2.68
C PHE A 46 1.75 0.63 -1.40
N PRO A 47 1.05 0.45 -0.28
CA PRO A 47 1.46 1.01 1.01
C PRO A 47 2.47 0.11 1.73
N VAL A 48 3.29 0.72 2.57
CA VAL A 48 4.15 0.00 3.53
C VAL A 48 3.39 -0.27 4.82
N TYR A 49 3.28 -1.54 5.23
CA TYR A 49 2.68 -1.94 6.50
C TYR A 49 3.71 -2.54 7.45
N CYS A 50 4.09 -1.81 8.50
CA CYS A 50 5.10 -2.26 9.47
C CYS A 50 6.41 -2.73 8.82
N GLN A 51 6.93 -1.99 7.86
CA GLN A 51 8.12 -2.32 7.05
C GLN A 51 7.96 -3.55 6.13
N ASN A 52 6.73 -3.98 5.86
CA ASN A 52 6.42 -5.16 5.05
C ASN A 52 5.46 -4.81 3.91
N LEU A 53 5.46 -5.67 2.89
CA LEU A 53 4.41 -5.69 1.88
C LEU A 53 3.10 -6.23 2.45
N PRO A 54 1.96 -5.61 2.11
CA PRO A 54 0.66 -6.21 2.38
C PRO A 54 0.51 -7.60 1.72
N PRO A 55 -0.17 -8.57 2.36
CA PRO A 55 -0.38 -9.90 1.76
C PRO A 55 -0.99 -9.88 0.36
N VAL A 56 -1.94 -8.98 0.11
CA VAL A 56 -2.57 -8.78 -1.21
C VAL A 56 -1.53 -8.45 -2.28
N VAL A 57 -0.57 -7.55 -1.96
CA VAL A 57 0.51 -7.17 -2.88
C VAL A 57 1.45 -8.35 -3.14
N LYS A 58 1.78 -9.14 -2.10
CA LYS A 58 2.61 -10.33 -2.26
C LYS A 58 1.96 -11.36 -3.19
N THR A 59 0.66 -11.62 -3.01
CA THR A 59 -0.09 -12.54 -3.87
C THR A 59 -0.14 -12.05 -5.31
N PHE A 60 -0.43 -10.77 -5.53
CA PHE A 60 -0.46 -10.17 -6.85
C PHE A 60 0.90 -10.27 -7.57
N LEU A 61 1.99 -9.88 -6.90
CA LEU A 61 3.34 -9.90 -7.51
C LEU A 61 3.81 -11.30 -7.89
N LYS A 62 3.44 -12.32 -7.11
CA LYS A 62 3.75 -13.73 -7.45
C LYS A 62 3.04 -14.23 -8.71
N GLY A 63 1.89 -13.68 -9.04
CA GLY A 63 1.12 -14.01 -10.25
C GLY A 63 1.31 -13.00 -11.39
N LEU A 64 2.13 -11.97 -11.19
CA LEU A 64 2.31 -10.91 -12.18
C LEU A 64 2.99 -11.44 -13.45
N GLN A 65 2.35 -11.20 -14.59
CA GLN A 65 2.89 -11.48 -15.93
C GLN A 65 3.27 -10.16 -16.60
N ALA A 66 4.52 -9.74 -16.40
CA ALA A 66 5.07 -8.52 -16.98
C ALA A 66 6.53 -8.73 -17.35
N GLU A 67 7.00 -8.10 -18.43
CA GLU A 67 8.43 -8.08 -18.75
C GLU A 67 9.15 -7.07 -17.86
N TRP A 68 8.57 -5.88 -17.71
CA TRP A 68 9.13 -4.77 -16.96
C TRP A 68 8.27 -4.36 -15.77
N LEU A 69 8.91 -3.95 -14.69
CA LEU A 69 8.24 -3.56 -13.46
C LEU A 69 8.80 -2.24 -12.93
N ALA A 70 7.91 -1.31 -12.61
CA ALA A 70 8.22 -0.14 -11.81
C ALA A 70 7.46 -0.20 -10.47
N LEU A 71 8.14 0.14 -9.39
CA LEU A 71 7.62 -0.01 -8.03
C LEU A 71 7.44 1.36 -7.36
N ALA A 72 6.24 1.67 -6.87
CA ALA A 72 5.95 2.88 -6.12
C ALA A 72 5.34 2.53 -4.76
N ALA A 73 6.10 2.73 -3.69
CA ALA A 73 5.64 2.47 -2.33
C ALA A 73 5.27 3.77 -1.62
N THR A 74 4.13 3.80 -0.93
CA THR A 74 3.72 4.92 -0.06
C THR A 74 3.92 4.56 1.40
N TYR A 75 4.39 5.51 2.22
CA TYR A 75 4.60 5.26 3.65
C TYR A 75 4.23 6.48 4.50
N GLY A 76 3.82 6.23 5.73
CA GLY A 76 3.35 7.27 6.67
C GLY A 76 4.49 8.01 7.41
N GLY A 77 5.68 8.12 6.83
CA GLY A 77 6.82 8.87 7.38
C GLY A 77 7.65 8.14 8.43
N PHE A 78 7.38 6.87 8.73
CA PHE A 78 8.24 6.01 9.56
C PHE A 78 9.21 5.22 8.68
N SER A 79 9.79 4.12 9.16
CA SER A 79 10.71 3.34 8.33
C SER A 79 9.97 2.57 7.23
N PRO A 80 10.37 2.69 5.96
CA PRO A 80 9.80 1.90 4.88
C PRO A 80 10.34 0.46 4.81
N GLY A 81 11.43 0.13 5.52
CA GLY A 81 12.08 -1.17 5.42
C GLY A 81 12.71 -1.41 4.05
N ASN A 82 12.68 -2.67 3.60
CA ASN A 82 13.22 -3.11 2.30
C ASN A 82 12.11 -3.51 1.31
N VAL A 83 10.95 -2.85 1.37
CA VAL A 83 9.74 -3.28 0.63
C VAL A 83 9.91 -3.35 -0.88
N LEU A 84 10.73 -2.47 -1.50
CA LEU A 84 10.96 -2.53 -2.95
C LEU A 84 11.75 -3.79 -3.32
N GLN A 85 12.79 -4.14 -2.55
CA GLN A 85 13.56 -5.35 -2.78
C GLN A 85 12.73 -6.61 -2.51
N GLU A 86 11.91 -6.59 -1.45
CA GLU A 86 10.96 -7.67 -1.18
C GLU A 86 9.98 -7.82 -2.36
N ALA A 87 9.45 -6.72 -2.91
CA ALA A 87 8.56 -6.75 -4.07
C ALA A 87 9.25 -7.33 -5.31
N ALA A 88 10.44 -6.87 -5.62
CA ALA A 88 11.22 -7.35 -6.75
C ALA A 88 11.51 -8.87 -6.66
N SER A 89 11.75 -9.39 -5.47
CA SER A 89 12.04 -10.83 -5.27
C SER A 89 10.83 -11.77 -5.45
N LEU A 90 9.62 -11.22 -5.59
CA LEU A 90 8.38 -12.00 -5.72
C LEU A 90 7.94 -12.23 -7.18
N THR A 91 8.62 -11.66 -8.14
CA THR A 91 8.28 -11.73 -9.57
C THR A 91 9.51 -11.94 -10.42
N ALA A 92 9.33 -12.46 -11.63
CA ALA A 92 10.38 -12.57 -12.64
C ALA A 92 10.54 -11.29 -13.49
N ALA A 93 9.64 -10.30 -13.34
CA ALA A 93 9.72 -9.05 -14.10
C ALA A 93 10.98 -8.24 -13.75
N LYS A 94 11.62 -7.66 -14.75
CA LYS A 94 12.82 -6.82 -14.57
C LYS A 94 12.45 -5.46 -14.02
N VAL A 95 13.04 -5.09 -12.88
CA VAL A 95 12.76 -3.79 -12.26
C VAL A 95 13.53 -2.68 -12.95
N ILE A 96 12.81 -1.65 -13.41
CA ILE A 96 13.40 -0.50 -14.13
C ILE A 96 13.36 0.80 -13.33
N ALA A 97 12.48 0.92 -12.34
CA ALA A 97 12.39 2.08 -11.47
C ALA A 97 11.80 1.71 -10.11
N GLY A 98 12.21 2.42 -9.07
CA GLY A 98 11.66 2.28 -7.73
C GLY A 98 11.54 3.62 -7.02
N VAL A 99 10.40 3.89 -6.37
CA VAL A 99 10.22 5.07 -5.53
C VAL A 99 9.51 4.71 -4.24
N ILE A 100 9.96 5.31 -3.13
CA ILE A 100 9.22 5.28 -1.87
C ILE A 100 9.00 6.74 -1.47
N LEU A 101 7.74 7.12 -1.31
CA LEU A 101 7.38 8.50 -1.00
C LEU A 101 6.50 8.59 0.25
N PRO A 102 6.68 9.65 1.05
CA PRO A 102 5.83 9.91 2.18
C PRO A 102 4.43 10.35 1.71
N THR A 103 3.42 9.88 2.41
CA THR A 103 2.03 10.35 2.31
C THR A 103 1.49 10.58 3.71
N GLY A 104 0.26 11.05 3.83
CA GLY A 104 -0.41 11.07 5.13
C GLY A 104 -0.45 9.68 5.79
N HIS A 105 -0.47 9.63 7.12
CA HIS A 105 -0.53 8.36 7.85
C HIS A 105 -1.99 7.96 8.12
N SER A 106 -2.42 6.80 7.61
CA SER A 106 -3.81 6.33 7.68
C SER A 106 -4.39 6.28 9.11
N PHE A 107 -3.57 5.97 10.12
CA PHE A 107 -4.02 5.90 11.52
C PHE A 107 -4.17 7.26 12.18
N LEU A 108 -3.67 8.33 11.56
CA LEU A 108 -3.83 9.70 12.02
C LEU A 108 -4.95 10.44 11.28
N GLY A 109 -5.59 9.78 10.30
CA GLY A 109 -6.65 10.39 9.50
C GLY A 109 -6.18 11.53 8.61
N GLU A 110 -4.88 11.55 8.28
CA GLU A 110 -4.29 12.57 7.42
C GLU A 110 -4.76 12.39 5.97
N ASP A 111 -4.70 13.44 5.20
CA ASP A 111 -5.11 13.45 3.80
C ASP A 111 -4.20 12.59 2.90
N THR A 112 -4.58 12.48 1.62
CA THR A 112 -3.85 11.69 0.62
C THR A 112 -2.81 12.51 -0.15
N ALA A 113 -2.47 13.72 0.31
CA ALA A 113 -1.50 14.57 -0.35
C ALA A 113 -0.12 13.91 -0.44
N PHE A 114 0.57 14.15 -1.55
CA PHE A 114 1.93 13.70 -1.80
C PHE A 114 2.63 14.69 -2.75
N ASP A 115 3.96 14.67 -2.74
CA ASP A 115 4.76 15.49 -3.65
C ASP A 115 4.81 14.85 -5.05
N ALA A 116 4.05 15.41 -6.00
CA ALA A 116 3.99 14.96 -7.37
C ALA A 116 5.32 15.18 -8.13
N GLN A 117 6.13 16.16 -7.75
CA GLN A 117 7.42 16.45 -8.38
C GLN A 117 8.41 15.28 -8.17
N ALA A 118 8.27 14.54 -7.08
CA ALA A 118 9.09 13.36 -6.80
C ALA A 118 8.96 12.25 -7.86
N PHE A 119 7.90 12.28 -8.67
CA PHE A 119 7.69 11.29 -9.73
C PHE A 119 8.32 11.67 -11.09
N ILE A 120 8.81 12.89 -11.30
CA ILE A 120 9.36 13.28 -12.59
C ILE A 120 10.51 12.36 -13.02
N PRO A 121 11.59 12.16 -12.22
CA PRO A 121 12.67 11.27 -12.63
C PRO A 121 12.24 9.79 -12.73
N PHE A 122 11.27 9.38 -11.91
CA PHE A 122 10.69 8.04 -11.98
C PHE A 122 9.99 7.81 -13.33
N LEU A 123 9.14 8.75 -13.76
CA LEU A 123 8.42 8.70 -15.03
C LEU A 123 9.37 8.75 -16.24
N ASP A 124 10.37 9.63 -16.21
CA ASP A 124 11.38 9.77 -17.26
C ASP A 124 12.13 8.46 -17.48
N ASN A 125 12.44 7.72 -16.40
CA ASN A 125 13.16 6.47 -16.49
C ASN A 125 12.31 5.30 -17.04
N LEU A 126 10.97 5.37 -16.98
CA LEU A 126 10.13 4.27 -17.47
C LEU A 126 10.30 3.96 -18.95
N SER A 127 10.71 4.93 -19.76
CA SER A 127 10.98 4.75 -21.21
C SER A 127 12.33 4.10 -21.49
N SER A 128 13.29 4.16 -20.57
CA SER A 128 14.65 3.64 -20.78
C SER A 128 14.72 2.11 -20.85
N ARG A 129 13.78 1.40 -20.23
CA ARG A 129 13.73 -0.07 -20.11
C ARG A 129 15.06 -0.67 -19.63
N LYS A 130 15.80 0.06 -18.83
CA LYS A 130 17.05 -0.40 -18.24
C LYS A 130 16.81 -1.00 -16.88
N GLU A 131 17.18 -2.26 -16.71
CA GLU A 131 17.08 -2.93 -15.42
C GLU A 131 17.98 -2.27 -14.36
N ILE A 132 17.44 -2.06 -13.19
CA ILE A 132 18.16 -1.50 -12.04
C ILE A 132 18.29 -2.52 -10.91
N THR A 133 19.32 -2.34 -10.09
CA THR A 133 19.48 -3.11 -8.84
C THR A 133 19.00 -2.27 -7.66
N LEU A 134 17.99 -2.77 -6.95
CA LEU A 134 17.49 -2.11 -5.75
C LEU A 134 18.43 -2.40 -4.54
N PRO A 135 18.87 -1.38 -3.80
CA PRO A 135 19.71 -1.58 -2.63
C PRO A 135 18.93 -2.25 -1.50
N LYS A 136 19.62 -3.00 -0.65
CA LYS A 136 19.03 -3.55 0.56
C LYS A 136 18.68 -2.42 1.53
N GLY A 137 17.39 -2.21 1.76
CA GLY A 137 16.89 -1.30 2.78
C GLY A 137 17.15 -1.86 4.19
N ALA A 138 17.35 -0.97 5.16
CA ALA A 138 17.41 -1.36 6.55
C ALA A 138 16.01 -1.78 7.03
N LYS A 139 15.87 -3.02 7.50
CA LYS A 139 14.64 -3.57 8.05
C LYS A 139 14.88 -3.99 9.50
N ASN A 140 13.94 -3.64 10.38
CA ASN A 140 13.98 -4.14 11.74
C ASN A 140 13.76 -5.67 11.73
N PRO A 141 14.66 -6.50 12.27
CA PRO A 141 14.52 -7.96 12.24
C PRO A 141 13.25 -8.47 12.93
N PHE A 142 12.71 -7.71 13.90
CA PHE A 142 11.45 -8.03 14.55
C PHE A 142 10.21 -7.65 13.75
N SER A 143 10.35 -6.94 12.61
CA SER A 143 9.20 -6.56 11.78
C SER A 143 8.53 -7.75 11.12
N ASP A 144 9.26 -8.86 10.90
CA ASP A 144 8.74 -10.08 10.29
C ASP A 144 8.04 -11.01 11.28
N PHE A 145 8.35 -10.88 12.57
CA PHE A 145 7.84 -11.81 13.57
C PHE A 145 6.34 -11.72 13.81
N PHE A 146 5.69 -10.57 13.64
CA PHE A 146 4.25 -10.46 13.90
C PHE A 146 3.61 -9.20 13.26
N PRO A 147 3.73 -8.95 11.94
CA PRO A 147 3.18 -7.72 11.38
C PRO A 147 1.67 -7.61 11.59
N ALA A 148 0.95 -8.74 11.46
CA ALA A 148 -0.49 -8.79 11.69
C ALA A 148 -0.86 -8.71 13.17
N LEU A 149 -0.11 -9.33 14.08
CA LEU A 149 -0.37 -9.31 15.51
C LEU A 149 -0.13 -7.89 16.09
N ARG A 150 0.98 -7.26 15.72
CA ARG A 150 1.29 -5.88 16.19
C ARG A 150 0.21 -4.89 15.80
N SER A 151 -0.29 -4.95 14.56
CA SER A 151 -1.37 -4.07 14.12
C SER A 151 -2.70 -4.38 14.82
N ARG A 152 -3.00 -5.64 15.10
CA ARG A 152 -4.24 -6.05 15.80
C ARG A 152 -4.25 -5.62 17.26
N VAL A 153 -3.13 -5.76 17.96
CA VAL A 153 -2.99 -5.35 19.36
C VAL A 153 -2.96 -3.83 19.47
N GLY A 154 -2.24 -3.16 18.57
CA GLY A 154 -2.07 -1.70 18.60
C GLY A 154 -3.29 -0.91 18.17
N LEU A 155 -4.11 -1.44 17.24
CA LEU A 155 -5.25 -0.72 16.65
C LEU A 155 -6.54 -1.54 16.73
N LYS A 156 -7.57 -0.98 17.34
CA LYS A 156 -8.94 -1.55 17.35
C LYS A 156 -9.81 -0.82 16.32
N ILE A 157 -10.60 -1.57 15.57
CA ILE A 157 -11.70 -1.05 14.75
C ILE A 157 -12.96 -1.22 15.57
N LEU A 158 -13.70 -0.14 15.77
CA LEU A 158 -14.91 -0.07 16.58
C LEU A 158 -16.10 0.17 15.66
N LYS A 159 -17.22 -0.48 15.97
CA LYS A 159 -18.52 -0.28 15.31
C LYS A 159 -19.44 0.46 16.25
N SER A 160 -20.14 1.49 15.77
CA SER A 160 -21.20 2.21 16.49
C SER A 160 -22.59 1.76 16.06
N ASP A 161 -23.61 2.23 16.77
CA ASP A 161 -25.01 1.96 16.49
C ASP A 161 -25.52 2.63 15.20
N ALA A 162 -24.75 3.56 14.61
CA ALA A 162 -25.05 4.13 13.30
C ALA A 162 -24.92 3.11 12.14
N CYS A 163 -24.48 1.88 12.42
CA CYS A 163 -24.33 0.84 11.41
C CYS A 163 -25.69 0.31 10.93
N ASN A 164 -26.03 0.56 9.65
CA ASN A 164 -27.24 0.06 8.99
C ASN A 164 -27.09 -1.32 8.35
N HIS A 165 -26.02 -2.05 8.64
CA HIS A 165 -25.74 -3.40 8.14
C HIS A 165 -25.65 -3.54 6.61
N CYS A 166 -25.26 -2.49 5.87
CA CYS A 166 -25.19 -2.49 4.39
C CYS A 166 -24.18 -3.50 3.79
N GLY A 167 -23.32 -4.11 4.57
CA GLY A 167 -22.38 -5.15 4.12
C GLY A 167 -21.13 -4.68 3.36
N ILE A 168 -21.01 -3.39 3.00
CA ILE A 168 -19.88 -2.87 2.21
C ILE A 168 -18.52 -3.21 2.83
N CYS A 169 -18.38 -3.09 4.15
CA CYS A 169 -17.13 -3.42 4.85
C CYS A 169 -16.75 -4.91 4.75
N THR A 170 -17.72 -5.80 4.58
CA THR A 170 -17.50 -7.24 4.40
C THR A 170 -17.13 -7.56 2.95
N THR A 171 -17.90 -7.07 1.98
CA THR A 171 -17.71 -7.37 0.54
C THR A 171 -16.47 -6.71 -0.05
N ARG A 172 -16.08 -5.55 0.45
CA ARG A 172 -14.89 -4.82 -0.01
C ARG A 172 -13.63 -5.10 0.81
N CYS A 173 -13.67 -6.06 1.74
CA CYS A 173 -12.50 -6.41 2.53
C CYS A 173 -11.52 -7.27 1.71
N PRO A 174 -10.29 -6.79 1.41
CA PRO A 174 -9.34 -7.51 0.57
C PRO A 174 -8.81 -8.80 1.22
N MET A 175 -9.06 -8.98 2.52
CA MET A 175 -8.65 -10.15 3.29
C MET A 175 -9.83 -11.02 3.73
N ALA A 176 -11.05 -10.73 3.26
CA ALA A 176 -12.29 -11.36 3.74
C ALA A 176 -12.39 -11.40 5.28
N ALA A 177 -11.83 -10.39 5.94
CA ALA A 177 -11.59 -10.35 7.39
C ALA A 177 -12.56 -9.43 8.14
N MET A 178 -13.73 -9.15 7.56
CA MET A 178 -14.78 -8.37 8.21
C MET A 178 -16.10 -9.15 8.21
N LYS A 179 -16.71 -9.29 9.39
CA LYS A 179 -18.04 -9.89 9.55
C LYS A 179 -18.94 -8.90 10.30
N ASN A 180 -20.00 -8.41 9.65
CA ASN A 180 -20.98 -7.47 10.24
C ASN A 180 -20.32 -6.24 10.94
N GLY A 181 -19.28 -5.66 10.33
CA GLY A 181 -18.55 -4.52 10.89
C GLY A 181 -17.51 -4.88 11.97
N VAL A 182 -17.31 -6.16 12.26
CA VAL A 182 -16.33 -6.62 13.26
C VAL A 182 -15.15 -7.32 12.56
N PRO A 183 -13.89 -6.93 12.82
CA PRO A 183 -12.72 -7.56 12.21
C PRO A 183 -12.43 -8.93 12.82
N THR A 184 -12.10 -9.89 11.96
CA THR A 184 -11.64 -11.24 12.33
C THR A 184 -10.12 -11.32 12.47
N GLY A 185 -9.62 -12.54 12.77
CA GLY A 185 -8.19 -12.83 12.93
C GLY A 185 -7.30 -12.52 11.71
N ASN A 186 -7.83 -12.48 10.48
CA ASN A 186 -7.07 -12.21 9.27
C ASN A 186 -6.98 -10.71 8.91
N CYS A 187 -7.55 -9.82 9.73
CA CYS A 187 -7.55 -8.39 9.47
C CYS A 187 -6.15 -7.78 9.54
N ILE A 188 -5.70 -7.15 8.46
CA ILE A 188 -4.39 -6.47 8.36
C ILE A 188 -4.44 -4.99 8.75
N ARG A 189 -5.58 -4.50 9.26
CA ARG A 189 -5.77 -3.10 9.66
C ARG A 189 -5.50 -2.07 8.54
N CYS A 190 -5.85 -2.41 7.30
CA CYS A 190 -5.71 -1.50 6.16
C CYS A 190 -6.67 -0.31 6.17
N LEU A 191 -7.68 -0.32 7.03
CA LEU A 191 -8.73 0.69 7.21
C LEU A 191 -9.66 0.91 6.00
N ARG A 192 -9.64 0.08 4.96
CA ARG A 192 -10.57 0.20 3.83
C ARG A 192 -12.03 0.20 4.29
N CYS A 193 -12.39 -0.66 5.22
CA CYS A 193 -13.74 -0.72 5.78
C CYS A 193 -14.16 0.57 6.51
N VAL A 194 -13.20 1.25 7.15
CA VAL A 194 -13.45 2.54 7.82
C VAL A 194 -13.67 3.64 6.78
N SER A 195 -12.78 3.72 5.77
CA SER A 195 -12.84 4.75 4.73
C SER A 195 -14.06 4.60 3.81
N LEU A 196 -14.51 3.36 3.53
CA LEU A 196 -15.66 3.10 2.67
C LEU A 196 -17.01 3.08 3.38
N CYS A 197 -17.06 3.24 4.71
CA CYS A 197 -18.32 3.17 5.45
C CYS A 197 -19.20 4.41 5.17
N PRO A 198 -20.34 4.27 4.46
CA PRO A 198 -21.19 5.42 4.10
C PRO A 198 -21.82 6.06 5.33
N GLN A 199 -22.09 5.27 6.38
CA GLN A 199 -22.64 5.73 7.64
C GLN A 199 -21.55 6.23 8.63
N LYS A 200 -20.26 6.21 8.26
CA LYS A 200 -19.15 6.51 9.17
C LYS A 200 -19.26 5.75 10.52
N ALA A 201 -19.91 4.60 10.50
CA ALA A 201 -20.16 3.78 11.69
C ALA A 201 -18.94 3.01 12.17
N LEU A 202 -17.85 3.00 11.40
CA LEU A 202 -16.58 2.37 11.78
C LEU A 202 -15.56 3.44 12.13
N SER A 203 -14.95 3.30 13.29
CA SER A 203 -13.89 4.18 13.77
C SER A 203 -12.69 3.38 14.25
N ILE A 204 -11.58 4.05 14.56
CA ILE A 204 -10.37 3.42 15.07
C ILE A 204 -10.03 3.94 16.46
N ARG A 205 -9.44 3.06 17.27
CA ARG A 205 -8.84 3.42 18.54
C ARG A 205 -7.45 2.82 18.66
N ALA A 206 -6.44 3.70 18.71
CA ALA A 206 -5.06 3.30 18.94
C ALA A 206 -4.79 3.09 20.44
N GLY A 207 -4.08 2.02 20.79
CA GLY A 207 -3.57 1.77 22.12
C GLY A 207 -2.49 2.77 22.53
N LYS A 208 -2.16 2.86 23.82
CA LYS A 208 -1.18 3.83 24.36
C LYS A 208 0.19 3.73 23.67
N ALA A 209 0.73 2.53 23.50
CA ALA A 209 2.04 2.30 22.85
C ALA A 209 2.02 2.74 21.38
N LEU A 210 0.95 2.43 20.64
CA LEU A 210 0.83 2.87 19.22
C LEU A 210 0.69 4.39 19.14
N ARG A 211 -0.08 5.03 20.00
CA ARG A 211 -0.19 6.51 20.03
C ARG A 211 1.16 7.16 20.31
N HIS A 212 1.91 6.64 21.29
CA HIS A 212 3.27 7.14 21.56
C HIS A 212 4.17 7.02 20.34
N TYR A 213 4.15 5.87 19.66
CA TYR A 213 4.90 5.66 18.41
C TYR A 213 4.47 6.63 17.30
N LEU A 214 3.17 6.85 17.10
CA LEU A 214 2.64 7.74 16.06
C LEU A 214 2.95 9.22 16.31
N ASN A 215 3.19 9.62 17.56
CA ASN A 215 3.63 10.96 17.94
C ASN A 215 5.16 11.15 17.76
N GLY A 216 5.89 10.10 17.38
CA GLY A 216 7.32 10.17 17.13
C GLY A 216 7.67 10.97 15.87
N LYS A 217 8.97 11.30 15.72
CA LYS A 217 9.47 12.03 14.56
C LYS A 217 9.24 11.22 13.28
N ARG A 218 8.62 11.86 12.29
CA ARG A 218 8.38 11.29 10.96
C ARG A 218 9.36 11.86 9.95
N SER A 219 9.68 11.08 8.94
CA SER A 219 10.54 11.46 7.82
C SER A 219 9.67 11.88 6.62
N SER A 220 10.06 12.95 5.96
CA SER A 220 9.53 13.38 4.66
C SER A 220 10.41 12.92 3.49
N ARG A 221 11.34 11.98 3.75
CA ARG A 221 12.32 11.55 2.75
C ARG A 221 11.66 10.76 1.62
N VAL A 222 11.94 11.15 0.39
CA VAL A 222 11.70 10.37 -0.81
C VAL A 222 12.92 9.51 -1.10
N TYR A 223 12.73 8.24 -1.44
CA TYR A 223 13.77 7.34 -1.91
C TYR A 223 13.48 7.04 -3.38
N LEU A 224 14.41 7.38 -4.26
CA LEU A 224 14.28 7.20 -5.70
C LEU A 224 15.42 6.32 -6.21
N TYR A 225 15.08 5.38 -7.08
CA TYR A 225 15.98 4.44 -7.75
C TYR A 225 15.59 4.39 -9.24
N VAL A 226 16.47 4.87 -10.09
CA VAL A 226 16.31 4.99 -11.53
C VAL A 226 17.61 4.68 -12.25
#